data_aba3ee6f436345059de3e57443bf6aae
#
_entry.id   aba3ee6f436345059de3e57443bf6aae
#
_cell.length_a   1.000
_cell.length_b   1.000
_cell.length_c   1.000
_cell.angle_alpha   90.00
_cell.angle_beta   90.00
_cell.angle_gamma   90.00
#
_symmetry.space_group_name_H-M   'P 1'
#
loop_
_entity.id
_entity.type
_entity.pdbx_description
1 polymer ?
#
loop_
_entity_poly.entity_id
_entity_poly.type
_entity_poly.pdbx_seq_one_letter_code
_entity_poly.pdbx_strand_id
1 'polypeptide(L)'
;MEIEFKRITDFPRGTLATLLKDGYSFEPKFERNWHDQWQEFDDFFYDNPHIADFSGFMTVLEGKPIGFVSWNPTNLPESTEIGHNCILTKYKGNGYGKRQMREAVQRIIAQVAQRIVVWTNQVCVPAQHTYESAGFQFVKKSEDPLSEYAGQRRFFAVNLRGKRQKCR
;
A
#
# COMPACT_ATOMS: atom_id res chain seq x y z
N MET A 1 18.81 12.34 3.16
CA MET A 1 17.62 12.82 3.90
C MET A 1 16.87 11.62 4.44
N GLU A 2 16.49 11.69 5.69
CA GLU A 2 15.86 10.57 6.38
C GLU A 2 14.33 10.69 6.32
N ILE A 3 13.64 9.59 6.00
CA ILE A 3 12.19 9.53 6.07
C ILE A 3 11.75 9.08 7.46
N GLU A 4 10.58 9.56 7.86
CA GLU A 4 9.87 9.15 9.07
C GLU A 4 8.57 8.44 8.69
N PHE A 5 8.12 7.55 9.57
CA PHE A 5 6.81 6.90 9.44
C PHE A 5 5.90 7.42 10.56
N LYS A 6 4.83 8.11 10.17
CA LYS A 6 3.90 8.78 11.10
C LYS A 6 2.49 8.22 10.95
N ARG A 7 1.64 8.50 11.94
CA ARG A 7 0.24 8.12 11.88
C ARG A 7 -0.47 8.89 10.76
N ILE A 8 -1.42 8.23 10.12
CA ILE A 8 -2.27 8.88 9.11
C ILE A 8 -3.03 10.05 9.73
N THR A 9 -3.50 9.88 10.96
CA THR A 9 -4.27 10.89 11.70
C THR A 9 -3.47 12.14 12.11
N ASP A 10 -2.16 12.13 11.96
CA ASP A 10 -1.33 13.33 12.15
C ASP A 10 -1.47 14.33 10.98
N PHE A 11 -2.16 13.96 9.91
CA PHE A 11 -2.36 14.77 8.71
C PHE A 11 -3.86 15.03 8.45
N PRO A 12 -4.23 16.12 7.76
CA PRO A 12 -5.64 16.46 7.56
C PRO A 12 -6.35 15.53 6.59
N ARG A 13 -7.68 15.40 6.76
CA ARG A 13 -8.58 14.75 5.79
C ARG A 13 -8.31 15.28 4.37
N GLY A 14 -8.36 14.40 3.39
CA GLY A 14 -8.04 14.70 1.99
C GLY A 14 -6.58 14.40 1.61
N THR A 15 -5.69 14.19 2.58
CA THR A 15 -4.27 13.90 2.30
C THR A 15 -4.09 12.60 1.55
N LEU A 16 -4.81 11.54 1.91
CA LEU A 16 -4.68 10.23 1.24
C LEU A 16 -5.16 10.30 -0.21
N ALA A 17 -6.31 10.90 -0.47
CA ALA A 17 -6.84 11.08 -1.82
C ALA A 17 -5.90 11.91 -2.69
N THR A 18 -5.31 12.97 -2.16
CA THR A 18 -4.32 13.80 -2.85
C THR A 18 -3.05 13.02 -3.20
N LEU A 19 -2.53 12.21 -2.28
CA LEU A 19 -1.36 11.36 -2.52
C LEU A 19 -1.64 10.30 -3.59
N LEU A 20 -2.82 9.69 -3.58
CA LEU A 20 -3.23 8.70 -4.59
C LEU A 20 -3.35 9.33 -5.98
N LYS A 21 -3.98 10.49 -6.07
CA LYS A 21 -4.11 11.22 -7.34
C LYS A 21 -2.75 11.52 -7.98
N ASP A 22 -1.80 12.03 -7.22
CA ASP A 22 -0.44 12.28 -7.72
C ASP A 22 0.31 10.97 -8.01
N GLY A 23 0.31 10.04 -7.07
CA GLY A 23 1.07 8.79 -7.19
C GLY A 23 0.66 7.92 -8.38
N TYR A 24 -0.59 7.98 -8.79
CA TYR A 24 -1.16 7.27 -9.94
C TYR A 24 -1.35 8.14 -11.18
N SER A 25 -0.82 9.36 -11.20
CA SER A 25 -0.97 10.31 -12.31
C SER A 25 -0.27 9.90 -13.60
N PHE A 26 0.63 8.90 -13.55
CA PHE A 26 1.29 8.35 -14.74
C PHE A 26 0.34 7.67 -15.73
N GLU A 27 -0.87 7.33 -15.28
CA GLU A 27 -1.93 6.79 -16.11
C GLU A 27 -3.28 7.45 -15.76
N PRO A 28 -3.74 8.42 -16.58
CA PRO A 28 -4.96 9.20 -16.30
C PRO A 28 -6.25 8.38 -16.14
N LYS A 29 -6.29 7.18 -16.71
CA LYS A 29 -7.46 6.30 -16.56
C LYS A 29 -7.64 5.85 -15.11
N PHE A 30 -6.57 5.73 -14.31
CA PHE A 30 -6.70 5.38 -12.89
C PHE A 30 -7.54 6.40 -12.12
N GLU A 31 -7.27 7.68 -12.30
CA GLU A 31 -8.08 8.73 -11.66
C GLU A 31 -9.54 8.69 -12.13
N ARG A 32 -9.79 8.56 -13.43
CA ARG A 32 -11.15 8.50 -13.97
C ARG A 32 -11.95 7.33 -13.41
N ASN A 33 -11.32 6.17 -13.22
CA ASN A 33 -11.99 4.97 -12.75
C ASN A 33 -12.11 4.91 -11.22
N TRP A 34 -11.17 5.50 -10.47
CA TRP A 34 -11.05 5.29 -9.03
C TRP A 34 -11.10 6.54 -8.18
N HIS A 35 -11.32 7.71 -8.78
CA HIS A 35 -11.40 8.96 -8.03
C HIS A 35 -12.38 8.88 -6.85
N ASP A 36 -13.58 8.37 -7.08
CA ASP A 36 -14.62 8.28 -6.05
C ASP A 36 -14.23 7.28 -4.96
N GLN A 37 -13.67 6.12 -5.33
CA GLN A 37 -13.17 5.14 -4.35
C GLN A 37 -12.02 5.68 -3.52
N TRP A 38 -11.14 6.50 -4.09
CA TRP A 38 -10.07 7.14 -3.33
C TRP A 38 -10.62 8.13 -2.31
N GLN A 39 -11.66 8.87 -2.68
CA GLN A 39 -12.31 9.82 -1.77
C GLN A 39 -13.06 9.06 -0.65
N GLU A 40 -13.79 8.02 -0.99
CA GLU A 40 -14.49 7.17 -0.01
C GLU A 40 -13.50 6.51 0.97
N PHE A 41 -12.36 6.06 0.47
CA PHE A 41 -11.31 5.48 1.31
C PHE A 41 -10.69 6.52 2.26
N ASP A 42 -10.40 7.72 1.78
CA ASP A 42 -9.91 8.83 2.60
C ASP A 42 -10.92 9.14 3.71
N ASP A 43 -12.18 9.35 3.35
CA ASP A 43 -13.25 9.63 4.30
C ASP A 43 -13.39 8.51 5.35
N PHE A 44 -13.38 7.24 4.92
CA PHE A 44 -13.47 6.10 5.83
C PHE A 44 -12.34 6.08 6.86
N PHE A 45 -11.10 6.32 6.44
CA PHE A 45 -9.96 6.33 7.34
C PHE A 45 -10.01 7.49 8.34
N TYR A 46 -10.40 8.69 7.89
CA TYR A 46 -10.51 9.84 8.78
C TYR A 46 -11.76 9.79 9.67
N ASP A 47 -12.80 9.08 9.27
CA ASP A 47 -13.97 8.80 10.11
C ASP A 47 -13.69 7.68 11.14
N ASN A 48 -12.68 6.86 10.90
CA ASN A 48 -12.30 5.73 11.75
C ASN A 48 -10.80 5.77 12.10
N PRO A 49 -10.34 6.76 12.88
CA PRO A 49 -8.92 7.02 13.10
C PRO A 49 -8.15 5.85 13.72
N HIS A 50 -8.78 5.06 14.58
CA HIS A 50 -8.14 3.88 15.16
C HIS A 50 -7.90 2.77 14.12
N ILE A 51 -8.78 2.64 13.13
CA ILE A 51 -8.58 1.72 11.99
C ILE A 51 -7.44 2.23 11.12
N ALA A 52 -7.44 3.52 10.79
CA ALA A 52 -6.39 4.13 9.99
C ALA A 52 -5.00 3.92 10.59
N ASP A 53 -4.84 4.19 11.88
CA ASP A 53 -3.55 4.05 12.57
C ASP A 53 -3.11 2.60 12.79
N PHE A 54 -4.07 1.66 12.87
CA PHE A 54 -3.78 0.23 12.93
C PHE A 54 -3.40 -0.36 11.55
N SER A 55 -4.03 0.14 10.49
CA SER A 55 -4.02 -0.48 9.15
C SER A 55 -3.25 0.33 8.11
N GLY A 56 -2.40 1.25 8.53
CA GLY A 56 -1.61 2.06 7.62
C GLY A 56 -0.70 3.05 8.33
N PHE A 57 0.11 3.72 7.55
CA PHE A 57 0.95 4.84 8.03
C PHE A 57 1.34 5.76 6.88
N MET A 58 1.76 6.95 7.25
CA MET A 58 2.27 7.98 6.35
C MET A 58 3.79 7.94 6.28
N THR A 59 4.35 7.99 5.08
CA THR A 59 5.78 8.21 4.87
C THR A 59 6.03 9.69 4.69
N VAL A 60 6.92 10.23 5.51
CA VAL A 60 7.15 11.67 5.66
C VAL A 60 8.61 11.99 5.41
N LEU A 61 8.87 13.05 4.65
CA LEU A 61 10.20 13.57 4.39
C LEU A 61 10.21 15.08 4.74
N GLU A 62 11.10 15.48 5.65
CA GLU A 62 11.20 16.88 6.10
C GLU A 62 9.84 17.48 6.52
N GLY A 63 9.06 16.71 7.28
CA GLY A 63 7.76 17.11 7.77
C GLY A 63 6.62 17.07 6.75
N LYS A 64 6.88 16.69 5.50
CA LYS A 64 5.88 16.62 4.42
C LYS A 64 5.51 15.19 4.11
N PRO A 65 4.22 14.85 3.96
CA PRO A 65 3.80 13.53 3.52
C PRO A 65 4.20 13.33 2.06
N ILE A 66 4.95 12.26 1.78
CA ILE A 66 5.42 11.93 0.43
C ILE A 66 4.81 10.63 -0.10
N GLY A 67 4.10 9.90 0.74
CA GLY A 67 3.44 8.65 0.38
C GLY A 67 2.76 8.04 1.58
N PHE A 68 2.06 6.95 1.34
CA PHE A 68 1.46 6.14 2.38
C PHE A 68 1.23 4.70 1.90
N VAL A 69 0.99 3.82 2.84
CA VAL A 69 0.54 2.46 2.61
C VAL A 69 -0.58 2.11 3.59
N SER A 70 -1.53 1.34 3.12
CA SER A 70 -2.60 0.77 3.94
C SER A 70 -2.77 -0.72 3.66
N TRP A 71 -3.39 -1.42 4.60
CA TRP A 71 -3.73 -2.84 4.45
C TRP A 71 -5.08 -3.14 5.09
N ASN A 72 -5.66 -4.25 4.68
CA ASN A 72 -6.94 -4.72 5.20
C ASN A 72 -6.72 -5.90 6.14
N PRO A 73 -6.95 -5.73 7.46
CA PRO A 73 -6.73 -6.77 8.46
C PRO A 73 -7.93 -7.69 8.71
N THR A 74 -9.02 -7.59 7.92
CA THR A 74 -10.27 -8.30 8.21
C THR A 74 -10.15 -9.82 8.20
N ASN A 75 -9.15 -10.37 7.50
CA ASN A 75 -8.88 -11.80 7.43
C ASN A 75 -7.78 -12.28 8.39
N LEU A 76 -7.41 -11.47 9.37
CA LEU A 76 -6.44 -11.91 10.38
C LEU A 76 -7.02 -13.09 11.20
N PRO A 77 -6.19 -14.06 11.59
CA PRO A 77 -4.73 -14.15 11.38
C PRO A 77 -4.32 -14.79 10.04
N GLU A 78 -5.23 -15.30 9.23
CA GLU A 78 -4.91 -16.07 8.01
C GLU A 78 -4.14 -15.22 7.01
N SER A 79 -4.63 -14.03 6.72
CA SER A 79 -4.00 -13.11 5.76
C SER A 79 -4.31 -11.65 6.04
N THR A 80 -3.46 -10.79 5.50
CA THR A 80 -3.68 -9.35 5.38
C THR A 80 -3.41 -8.96 3.94
N GLU A 81 -4.25 -8.11 3.36
CA GLU A 81 -4.09 -7.62 2.00
C GLU A 81 -3.58 -6.18 2.01
N ILE A 82 -2.48 -5.93 1.29
CA ILE A 82 -2.03 -4.56 1.00
C ILE A 82 -3.10 -3.90 0.13
N GLY A 83 -3.63 -2.79 0.60
CA GLY A 83 -4.62 -1.99 -0.12
C GLY A 83 -3.98 -0.93 -1.00
N HIS A 84 -3.97 0.30 -0.52
CA HIS A 84 -3.31 1.40 -1.23
C HIS A 84 -1.84 1.51 -0.84
N ASN A 85 -1.02 1.83 -1.85
CA ASN A 85 0.42 2.03 -1.68
C ASN A 85 0.89 3.01 -2.74
N CYS A 86 1.35 4.18 -2.34
CA CYS A 86 1.83 5.18 -3.28
C CYS A 86 2.98 6.01 -2.70
N ILE A 87 3.78 6.55 -3.61
CA ILE A 87 4.78 7.60 -3.37
C ILE A 87 4.51 8.71 -4.38
N LEU A 88 4.58 9.97 -3.95
CA LEU A 88 4.48 11.13 -4.83
C LEU A 88 5.44 11.01 -6.01
N THR A 89 4.98 11.37 -7.19
CA THR A 89 5.69 11.20 -8.46
C THR A 89 7.10 11.76 -8.41
N LYS A 90 7.29 12.94 -7.84
CA LYS A 90 8.62 13.59 -7.77
C LYS A 90 9.62 12.89 -6.85
N TYR A 91 9.16 11.99 -5.98
CA TYR A 91 10.01 11.22 -5.06
C TYR A 91 10.22 9.77 -5.47
N LYS A 92 9.61 9.32 -6.56
CA LYS A 92 9.82 7.99 -7.12
C LYS A 92 11.27 7.79 -7.55
N GLY A 93 11.72 6.53 -7.56
CA GLY A 93 13.08 6.19 -7.97
C GLY A 93 14.18 6.42 -6.92
N ASN A 94 13.83 6.89 -5.72
CA ASN A 94 14.77 7.14 -4.62
C ASN A 94 14.77 6.05 -3.54
N GLY A 95 14.08 4.94 -3.76
CA GLY A 95 14.02 3.82 -2.82
C GLY A 95 13.00 4.00 -1.67
N TYR A 96 12.27 5.11 -1.61
CA TYR A 96 11.31 5.36 -0.54
C TYR A 96 10.16 4.34 -0.53
N GLY A 97 9.66 3.94 -1.69
CA GLY A 97 8.62 2.91 -1.79
C GLY A 97 9.06 1.56 -1.23
N LYS A 98 10.32 1.18 -1.46
CA LYS A 98 10.88 -0.06 -0.89
C LYS A 98 10.99 0.02 0.63
N ARG A 99 11.43 1.16 1.16
CA ARG A 99 11.50 1.39 2.62
C ARG A 99 10.11 1.38 3.24
N GLN A 100 9.14 2.05 2.61
CA GLN A 100 7.72 2.05 3.01
C GLN A 100 7.17 0.62 3.08
N MET A 101 7.40 -0.20 2.07
CA MET A 101 6.88 -1.56 2.04
C MET A 101 7.54 -2.46 3.08
N ARG A 102 8.85 -2.32 3.34
CA ARG A 102 9.53 -3.06 4.41
C ARG A 102 8.94 -2.73 5.78
N GLU A 103 8.67 -1.47 6.05
CA GLU A 103 8.03 -1.05 7.31
C GLU A 103 6.61 -1.62 7.41
N ALA A 104 5.83 -1.61 6.34
CA ALA A 104 4.49 -2.20 6.31
C ALA A 104 4.54 -3.70 6.65
N VAL A 105 5.45 -4.45 6.03
CA VAL A 105 5.64 -5.88 6.32
C VAL A 105 5.97 -6.10 7.80
N GLN A 106 6.86 -5.30 8.39
CA GLN A 106 7.22 -5.42 9.81
C GLN A 106 6.01 -5.17 10.73
N ARG A 107 5.21 -4.16 10.44
CA ARG A 107 4.00 -3.87 11.23
C ARG A 107 2.95 -4.98 11.10
N ILE A 108 2.76 -5.52 9.91
CA ILE A 108 1.84 -6.63 9.68
C ILE A 108 2.31 -7.92 10.36
N ILE A 109 3.62 -8.19 10.37
CA ILE A 109 4.20 -9.31 11.15
C ILE A 109 3.85 -9.17 12.63
N ALA A 110 3.97 -7.97 13.19
CA ALA A 110 3.63 -7.70 14.58
C ALA A 110 2.13 -7.89 14.89
N GLN A 111 1.27 -7.77 13.89
CA GLN A 111 -0.18 -8.01 13.96
C GLN A 111 -0.57 -9.49 13.80
N VAL A 112 0.41 -10.40 13.85
CA VAL A 112 0.25 -11.87 13.82
C VAL A 112 -0.35 -12.45 12.52
N ALA A 113 -0.29 -11.73 11.40
CA ALA A 113 -0.67 -12.27 10.10
C ALA A 113 0.21 -13.47 9.71
N GLN A 114 -0.40 -14.48 9.10
CA GLN A 114 0.31 -15.66 8.60
C GLN A 114 0.76 -15.50 7.15
N ARG A 115 0.09 -14.62 6.40
CA ARG A 115 0.35 -14.34 5.00
C ARG A 115 0.02 -12.90 4.68
N ILE A 116 0.80 -12.27 3.80
CA ILE A 116 0.47 -10.97 3.22
C ILE A 116 0.24 -11.17 1.74
N VAL A 117 -0.83 -10.58 1.21
CA VAL A 117 -1.20 -10.66 -0.20
C VAL A 117 -1.37 -9.25 -0.78
N VAL A 118 -1.20 -9.13 -2.09
CA VAL A 118 -1.42 -7.87 -2.80
C VAL A 118 -1.82 -8.13 -4.24
N TRP A 119 -2.77 -7.34 -4.73
CA TRP A 119 -3.11 -7.22 -6.12
C TRP A 119 -2.53 -5.94 -6.70
N THR A 120 -1.98 -6.00 -7.90
CA THR A 120 -1.55 -4.83 -8.66
C THR A 120 -1.86 -4.99 -10.13
N ASN A 121 -1.93 -3.88 -10.86
CA ASN A 121 -2.11 -3.93 -12.31
C ASN A 121 -0.76 -4.22 -13.00
N GLN A 122 -0.80 -4.91 -14.13
CA GLN A 122 0.40 -5.23 -14.90
C GLN A 122 1.21 -4.00 -15.35
N VAL A 123 0.57 -2.84 -15.50
CA VAL A 123 1.27 -1.59 -15.88
C VAL A 123 2.01 -0.95 -14.72
N CYS A 124 1.71 -1.35 -13.48
CA CYS A 124 2.38 -0.85 -12.28
C CYS A 124 3.71 -1.57 -12.03
N VAL A 125 4.62 -1.53 -12.98
CA VAL A 125 5.91 -2.24 -12.92
C VAL A 125 6.76 -1.83 -11.71
N PRO A 126 6.91 -0.54 -11.35
CA PRO A 126 7.64 -0.17 -10.14
C PRO A 126 7.05 -0.76 -8.85
N ALA A 127 5.73 -0.86 -8.75
CA ALA A 127 5.07 -1.48 -7.60
C ALA A 127 5.41 -2.98 -7.50
N GLN A 128 5.40 -3.70 -8.62
CA GLN A 128 5.79 -5.10 -8.68
C GLN A 128 7.22 -5.32 -8.18
N HIS A 129 8.17 -4.52 -8.62
CA HIS A 129 9.55 -4.56 -8.12
C HIS A 129 9.65 -4.25 -6.63
N THR A 130 8.84 -3.32 -6.14
CA THR A 130 8.76 -3.01 -4.71
C THR A 130 8.29 -4.22 -3.89
N TYR A 131 7.24 -4.91 -4.34
CA TYR A 131 6.75 -6.11 -3.67
C TYR A 131 7.77 -7.25 -3.70
N GLU A 132 8.37 -7.52 -4.84
CA GLU A 132 9.41 -8.54 -4.96
C GLU A 132 10.60 -8.24 -4.03
N SER A 133 11.02 -6.98 -3.95
CA SER A 133 12.11 -6.56 -3.06
C SER A 133 11.80 -6.74 -1.56
N ALA A 134 10.53 -6.77 -1.20
CA ALA A 134 10.06 -7.02 0.17
C ALA A 134 9.80 -8.51 0.46
N GLY A 135 10.09 -9.39 -0.49
CA GLY A 135 9.97 -10.85 -0.35
C GLY A 135 8.67 -11.43 -0.87
N PHE A 136 7.81 -10.63 -1.51
CA PHE A 136 6.60 -11.15 -2.17
C PHE A 136 6.99 -11.95 -3.41
N GLN A 137 6.26 -13.02 -3.65
CA GLN A 137 6.39 -13.85 -4.84
C GLN A 137 5.14 -13.74 -5.71
N PHE A 138 5.33 -13.69 -7.01
CA PHE A 138 4.24 -13.75 -7.97
C PHE A 138 3.50 -15.10 -7.85
N VAL A 139 2.17 -15.05 -7.79
CA VAL A 139 1.33 -16.25 -7.65
C VAL A 139 0.52 -16.51 -8.90
N LYS A 140 -0.26 -15.52 -9.38
CA LYS A 140 -1.15 -15.70 -10.52
C LYS A 140 -1.54 -14.37 -11.17
N LYS A 141 -2.04 -14.49 -12.39
CA LYS A 141 -2.71 -13.42 -13.14
C LYS A 141 -4.21 -13.60 -13.06
N SER A 142 -4.94 -12.50 -13.16
CA SER A 142 -6.39 -12.47 -13.27
C SER A 142 -6.79 -11.30 -14.16
N GLU A 143 -7.79 -11.47 -15.02
CA GLU A 143 -8.40 -10.35 -15.71
C GLU A 143 -9.30 -9.58 -14.73
N ASP A 144 -9.31 -8.26 -14.84
CA ASP A 144 -10.23 -7.43 -14.08
C ASP A 144 -11.45 -7.10 -14.97
N PRO A 145 -12.58 -7.80 -14.79
CA PRO A 145 -13.75 -7.61 -15.65
C PRO A 145 -14.46 -6.27 -15.40
N LEU A 146 -14.14 -5.57 -14.32
CA LEU A 146 -14.77 -4.29 -13.93
C LEU A 146 -13.97 -3.07 -14.35
N SER A 147 -12.76 -3.26 -14.85
CA SER A 147 -11.88 -2.17 -15.25
C SER A 147 -11.95 -1.98 -16.76
N GLU A 148 -12.16 -0.74 -17.22
CA GLU A 148 -11.91 -0.33 -18.62
C GLU A 148 -10.45 -0.58 -19.03
N TYR A 149 -9.62 -0.87 -18.06
CA TYR A 149 -8.34 -1.48 -18.23
C TYR A 149 -8.52 -2.96 -18.48
N ALA A 150 -8.54 -3.34 -19.73
CA ALA A 150 -8.25 -4.69 -20.17
C ALA A 150 -6.81 -5.07 -19.78
N GLY A 151 -6.46 -4.90 -18.52
CA GLY A 151 -5.16 -5.17 -17.97
C GLY A 151 -5.25 -6.33 -17.01
N GLN A 152 -4.31 -7.26 -17.11
CA GLN A 152 -4.20 -8.34 -16.15
C GLN A 152 -3.82 -7.78 -14.78
N ARG A 153 -4.57 -8.15 -13.76
CA ARG A 153 -4.13 -8.01 -12.38
C ARG A 153 -3.10 -9.09 -12.07
N ARG A 154 -2.10 -8.72 -11.28
CA ARG A 154 -1.07 -9.63 -10.78
C ARG A 154 -1.21 -9.79 -9.27
N PHE A 155 -1.23 -11.04 -8.82
CA PHE A 155 -1.34 -11.41 -7.41
C PHE A 155 0.02 -11.86 -6.89
N PHE A 156 0.45 -11.22 -5.80
CA PHE A 156 1.69 -11.52 -5.09
C PHE A 156 1.39 -11.89 -3.64
N ALA A 157 2.22 -12.75 -3.06
CA ALA A 157 2.07 -13.16 -1.69
C ALA A 157 3.41 -13.41 -1.01
N VAL A 158 3.44 -13.26 0.31
CA VAL A 158 4.55 -13.70 1.17
C VAL A 158 4.00 -14.44 2.37
N ASN A 159 4.55 -15.62 2.66
CA ASN A 159 4.20 -16.43 3.82
C ASN A 159 5.10 -16.06 4.99
N LEU A 160 4.50 -15.83 6.17
CA LEU A 160 5.18 -15.37 7.37
C LEU A 160 5.38 -16.47 8.43
N ARG A 161 4.79 -17.64 8.23
CA ARG A 161 4.83 -18.76 9.20
C ARG A 161 6.23 -19.19 9.65
N GLY A 162 7.23 -19.09 8.79
CA GLY A 162 8.62 -19.45 9.11
C GLY A 162 9.48 -18.32 9.67
N LYS A 163 9.01 -17.08 9.66
CA LYS A 163 9.83 -15.91 10.05
C LYS A 163 9.74 -15.55 11.52
N ARG A 164 8.74 -16.07 12.25
CA ARG A 164 8.54 -15.80 13.68
C ARG A 164 9.48 -16.58 14.59
N GLN A 165 10.05 -17.70 14.14
CA GLN A 165 10.93 -18.53 14.96
C GLN A 165 12.36 -17.99 15.07
N LYS A 166 12.73 -16.94 14.30
CA LYS A 166 14.07 -16.34 14.31
C LYS A 166 14.22 -15.14 15.25
N CYS A 167 13.16 -14.70 15.90
CA CYS A 167 13.16 -13.58 16.85
C CYS A 167 12.92 -14.00 18.30
N ARG A 168 13.38 -15.20 18.68
CA ARG A 168 13.47 -15.64 20.07
C ARG A 168 14.90 -15.72 20.52
#